data_3f10d7675a548d999bbf50c5f4c46ce6
#
_entry.id   3f10d7675a548d999bbf50c5f4c46ce6
#
_cell.length_a   1.000
_cell.length_b   1.000
_cell.length_c   1.000
_cell.angle_alpha   90.00
_cell.angle_beta   90.00
_cell.angle_gamma   90.00
#
_symmetry.space_group_name_H-M   'P 1'
#
loop_
_entity.id
_entity.type
_entity.pdbx_description
1 polymer ?
#
loop_
_entity_poly.entity_id
_entity_poly.type
_entity_poly.pdbx_seq_one_letter_code
_entity_poly.pdbx_strand_id
1 'polypeptide(L)'
;MPVSLCKNSQFVVSDLALKRSLQALLLLSLMLPNSSITAASAIETTTKQRSDKEILSHSPNSPHYPISQLTPQRLNLDMRSAADWVNQGLQSIQSGRISEAIAAFRQAIKLDPNLAAAHYNLGLALRQVGQLQPAADAFYRATQADGKFALAFANLGAALLEGKNLPQATEYLQRALQLDPKLGLAHYNLGLVYQQQQDWERAIASFKKAMEFSKNAPEPAYHLGLCYLQQGKIDKAKDAFRRALKINPNYSEVHYNLGQILFEQGKFKDALNAFRKSAEANSNYANAYYGAGLVFMQLKQYPDAQRVLQYAKDLYTAQGNLEWARNAEQLLQQSSNLNFPSP
;
A
#
# COMPACT_ATOMS: atom_id res chain seq x y z
N MET A 1 -58.22 -18.66 25.45
CA MET A 1 -57.87 -17.46 24.67
C MET A 1 -56.49 -17.02 25.10
N PRO A 2 -55.50 -17.03 24.24
CA PRO A 2 -54.49 -16.00 24.28
C PRO A 2 -54.25 -15.39 22.91
N VAL A 3 -54.22 -14.08 22.93
CA VAL A 3 -53.96 -13.23 21.76
C VAL A 3 -52.50 -12.76 21.81
N SER A 4 -51.90 -12.81 20.64
CA SER A 4 -50.80 -11.90 20.20
C SER A 4 -49.37 -12.14 20.70
N LEU A 5 -48.63 -12.89 19.89
CA LEU A 5 -47.19 -12.82 19.78
C LEU A 5 -46.83 -12.87 18.28
N CYS A 6 -46.96 -11.75 17.60
CA CYS A 6 -46.51 -11.62 16.23
C CYS A 6 -46.28 -10.14 15.86
N LYS A 7 -45.23 -9.53 16.42
CA LYS A 7 -44.77 -8.19 16.04
C LYS A 7 -43.28 -7.90 16.38
N ASN A 8 -42.37 -8.88 16.29
CA ASN A 8 -40.96 -8.58 16.52
C ASN A 8 -39.97 -9.23 15.52
N SER A 9 -40.46 -9.81 14.41
CA SER A 9 -39.57 -10.52 13.48
C SER A 9 -38.99 -9.64 12.36
N GLN A 10 -39.53 -8.45 12.09
CA GLN A 10 -39.00 -7.56 11.04
C GLN A 10 -37.78 -6.71 11.48
N PHE A 11 -37.69 -6.37 12.77
CA PHE A 11 -36.58 -5.56 13.28
C PHE A 11 -35.26 -6.36 13.45
N VAL A 12 -35.34 -7.65 13.72
CA VAL A 12 -34.17 -8.51 13.94
C VAL A 12 -33.46 -8.83 12.63
N VAL A 13 -34.18 -8.90 11.51
CA VAL A 13 -33.60 -9.20 10.19
C VAL A 13 -32.78 -8.03 9.65
N SER A 14 -33.22 -6.78 9.90
CA SER A 14 -32.49 -5.58 9.48
C SER A 14 -31.16 -5.40 10.22
N ASP A 15 -31.15 -5.68 11.51
CA ASP A 15 -29.96 -5.54 12.37
C ASP A 15 -28.89 -6.61 12.04
N LEU A 16 -29.34 -7.82 11.71
CA LEU A 16 -28.46 -8.91 11.30
C LEU A 16 -27.85 -8.68 9.91
N ALA A 17 -28.61 -8.10 8.96
CA ALA A 17 -28.14 -7.72 7.65
C ALA A 17 -27.11 -6.57 7.73
N LEU A 18 -27.37 -5.57 8.58
CA LEU A 18 -26.45 -4.47 8.83
C LEU A 18 -25.14 -4.96 9.49
N LYS A 19 -25.22 -5.85 10.48
CA LYS A 19 -24.03 -6.46 11.12
C LYS A 19 -23.23 -7.31 10.13
N ARG A 20 -23.89 -8.07 9.26
CA ARG A 20 -23.22 -8.86 8.20
C ARG A 20 -22.54 -7.96 7.17
N SER A 21 -23.13 -6.82 6.79
CA SER A 21 -22.53 -5.86 5.88
C SER A 21 -21.28 -5.23 6.49
N LEU A 22 -21.27 -4.93 7.78
CA LEU A 22 -20.09 -4.39 8.48
C LEU A 22 -18.97 -5.41 8.65
N GLN A 23 -19.31 -6.66 8.98
CA GLN A 23 -18.32 -7.75 9.02
C GLN A 23 -17.71 -7.99 7.65
N ALA A 24 -18.49 -7.91 6.56
CA ALA A 24 -17.98 -7.99 5.19
C ALA A 24 -17.06 -6.82 4.85
N LEU A 25 -17.36 -5.60 5.32
CA LEU A 25 -16.49 -4.41 5.15
C LEU A 25 -15.17 -4.54 5.91
N LEU A 26 -15.19 -5.08 7.12
CA LEU A 26 -13.98 -5.39 7.88
C LEU A 26 -13.09 -6.39 7.14
N LEU A 27 -13.68 -7.43 6.55
CA LEU A 27 -12.98 -8.42 5.74
C LEU A 27 -12.46 -7.80 4.43
N LEU A 28 -13.19 -6.87 3.83
CA LEU A 28 -12.79 -6.22 2.58
C LEU A 28 -11.65 -5.21 2.77
N SER A 29 -11.60 -4.51 3.91
CA SER A 29 -10.46 -3.62 4.23
C SER A 29 -9.14 -4.40 4.35
N LEU A 30 -9.21 -5.72 4.54
CA LEU A 30 -8.08 -6.63 4.57
C LEU A 30 -7.74 -7.23 3.19
N MET A 31 -8.71 -7.24 2.26
CA MET A 31 -8.56 -7.87 0.95
C MET A 31 -8.27 -6.89 -0.19
N LEU A 32 -8.44 -5.58 0.02
CA LEU A 32 -8.06 -4.61 -0.99
C LEU A 32 -6.53 -4.53 -1.05
N PRO A 33 -5.91 -4.83 -2.20
CA PRO A 33 -4.50 -4.48 -2.38
C PRO A 33 -4.39 -2.98 -2.19
N ASN A 34 -3.45 -2.53 -1.38
CA ASN A 34 -3.11 -1.12 -1.23
C ASN A 34 -2.75 -0.54 -2.60
N SER A 35 -3.73 -0.06 -3.35
CA SER A 35 -3.53 0.65 -4.61
C SER A 35 -2.96 2.07 -4.39
N SER A 36 -2.53 2.37 -3.18
CA SER A 36 -1.94 3.66 -2.80
C SER A 36 -0.65 3.49 -1.99
N ILE A 37 0.20 2.52 -2.33
CA ILE A 37 1.61 2.65 -1.98
C ILE A 37 2.18 3.67 -2.96
N THR A 38 1.92 4.94 -2.70
CA THR A 38 2.71 6.01 -3.30
C THR A 38 4.15 5.78 -2.85
N ALA A 39 5.00 5.50 -3.83
CA ALA A 39 6.43 5.25 -3.68
C ALA A 39 7.20 6.49 -3.16
N ALA A 40 6.57 7.33 -2.33
CA ALA A 40 7.13 8.58 -1.83
C ALA A 40 7.95 8.44 -0.55
N SER A 41 7.91 7.31 0.16
CA SER A 41 8.61 7.19 1.44
C SER A 41 9.92 6.37 1.41
N ALA A 42 10.32 5.84 0.25
CA ALA A 42 11.53 5.01 0.16
C ALA A 42 12.77 5.73 -0.38
N ILE A 43 12.72 7.07 -0.51
CA ILE A 43 13.92 7.85 -0.88
C ILE A 43 14.42 8.61 0.37
N GLU A 44 14.77 7.92 1.42
CA GLU A 44 15.79 8.42 2.32
C GLU A 44 17.16 8.07 1.72
N THR A 45 17.66 9.00 0.91
CA THR A 45 19.05 9.03 0.48
C THR A 45 19.95 9.21 1.69
N THR A 46 20.52 8.13 2.19
CA THR A 46 21.78 8.21 2.95
C THR A 46 22.91 8.55 1.99
N THR A 47 23.00 9.80 1.58
CA THR A 47 24.22 10.37 1.03
C THR A 47 25.21 10.59 2.18
N LYS A 48 25.89 9.53 2.56
CA LYS A 48 27.14 9.67 3.31
C LYS A 48 28.24 9.78 2.28
N GLN A 49 28.66 11.04 2.03
CA GLN A 49 29.87 11.33 1.28
C GLN A 49 31.03 10.57 1.92
N ARG A 50 31.56 9.61 1.19
CA ARG A 50 32.90 9.07 1.41
C ARG A 50 33.75 9.50 0.22
N SER A 51 34.63 10.42 0.49
CA SER A 51 35.68 10.85 -0.43
C SER A 51 36.63 9.68 -0.66
N ASP A 52 36.59 9.09 -1.85
CA ASP A 52 37.65 8.22 -2.34
C ASP A 52 38.30 8.90 -3.53
N LYS A 53 39.35 9.64 -3.24
CA LYS A 53 40.49 9.90 -4.15
C LYS A 53 41.34 8.65 -4.14
N GLU A 54 41.87 8.33 -5.34
CA GLU A 54 42.78 7.22 -5.71
C GLU A 54 42.03 6.01 -6.25
N ILE A 55 42.11 5.75 -7.56
CA ILE A 55 43.23 5.11 -8.27
C ILE A 55 42.98 5.28 -9.78
N LEU A 56 43.82 6.06 -10.47
CA LEU A 56 44.00 5.99 -11.89
C LEU A 56 45.38 5.35 -12.15
N SER A 57 45.42 4.09 -12.56
CA SER A 57 46.60 3.50 -13.19
C SER A 57 46.28 3.17 -14.64
N HIS A 58 47.11 3.71 -15.47
CA HIS A 58 47.10 3.66 -16.91
C HIS A 58 47.29 2.23 -17.46
N SER A 59 46.55 1.89 -18.52
CA SER A 59 46.92 0.85 -19.47
C SER A 59 46.95 1.42 -20.89
N PRO A 60 48.04 1.34 -21.60
CA PRO A 60 48.16 1.84 -22.97
C PRO A 60 47.90 0.67 -23.93
N ASN A 61 46.82 0.75 -24.72
CA ASN A 61 46.70 0.20 -26.07
C ASN A 61 45.24 0.19 -26.51
N SER A 62 44.86 1.24 -27.24
CA SER A 62 43.60 1.26 -28.00
C SER A 62 43.89 1.78 -29.41
N PRO A 63 43.32 1.22 -30.47
CA PRO A 63 43.60 1.63 -31.85
C PRO A 63 43.00 3.02 -32.13
N HIS A 64 43.82 3.88 -32.71
CA HIS A 64 43.43 5.21 -33.16
C HIS A 64 42.46 5.13 -34.34
N TYR A 65 41.23 5.63 -34.16
CA TYR A 65 40.34 6.03 -35.25
C TYR A 65 40.42 7.55 -35.45
N PRO A 66 40.35 8.03 -36.72
CA PRO A 66 40.48 9.47 -37.00
C PRO A 66 39.25 10.26 -36.49
N ILE A 67 39.55 11.31 -35.70
CA ILE A 67 38.60 12.15 -34.92
C ILE A 67 37.75 13.09 -35.82
N SER A 68 37.85 13.08 -37.13
CA SER A 68 37.31 14.14 -38.00
C SER A 68 35.84 13.99 -38.44
N GLN A 69 35.09 13.01 -37.96
CA GLN A 69 33.68 12.80 -38.40
C GLN A 69 32.63 12.60 -37.28
N LEU A 70 32.97 12.89 -36.05
CA LEU A 70 31.99 12.78 -34.95
C LEU A 70 31.46 14.16 -34.58
N THR A 71 30.15 14.35 -34.72
CA THR A 71 29.49 15.55 -34.23
C THR A 71 29.59 15.61 -32.68
N PRO A 72 29.71 16.82 -32.06
CA PRO A 72 29.88 16.96 -30.61
C PRO A 72 28.83 16.23 -29.75
N GLN A 73 27.63 16.03 -30.30
CA GLN A 73 26.55 15.29 -29.63
C GLN A 73 26.73 13.75 -29.61
N ARG A 74 27.38 13.18 -30.65
CA ARG A 74 27.70 11.73 -30.66
C ARG A 74 28.92 11.42 -29.78
N LEU A 75 29.91 12.28 -29.73
CA LEU A 75 31.07 12.13 -28.85
C LEU A 75 30.71 12.11 -27.36
N ASN A 76 29.67 12.89 -26.93
CA ASN A 76 29.20 12.90 -25.56
C ASN A 76 28.36 11.66 -25.15
N LEU A 77 27.76 10.95 -26.12
CA LEU A 77 26.96 9.73 -25.84
C LEU A 77 27.84 8.48 -25.72
N ASP A 78 28.94 8.39 -26.47
CA ASP A 78 29.83 7.22 -26.46
C ASP A 78 30.79 7.18 -25.27
N MET A 79 30.93 8.26 -24.50
CA MET A 79 31.83 8.34 -23.33
C MET A 79 31.14 8.25 -21.98
N ARG A 80 29.82 8.08 -21.94
CA ARG A 80 29.10 7.94 -20.65
C ARG A 80 29.34 6.56 -20.06
N SER A 81 29.77 6.54 -18.81
CA SER A 81 29.89 5.31 -18.03
C SER A 81 28.50 4.75 -17.63
N ALA A 82 28.44 3.47 -17.24
CA ALA A 82 27.23 2.88 -16.70
C ALA A 82 26.70 3.67 -15.48
N ALA A 83 27.62 4.21 -14.66
CA ALA A 83 27.27 5.05 -13.52
C ALA A 83 26.60 6.38 -13.94
N ASP A 84 27.06 7.02 -15.03
CA ASP A 84 26.42 8.24 -15.53
C ASP A 84 24.98 7.98 -15.98
N TRP A 85 24.74 6.85 -16.63
CA TRP A 85 23.38 6.44 -17.00
C TRP A 85 22.50 6.13 -15.79
N VAL A 86 23.04 5.53 -14.73
CA VAL A 86 22.29 5.37 -13.46
C VAL A 86 21.94 6.73 -12.88
N ASN A 87 22.88 7.67 -12.82
CA ASN A 87 22.63 9.03 -12.32
C ASN A 87 21.56 9.76 -13.15
N GLN A 88 21.61 9.63 -14.49
CA GLN A 88 20.58 10.18 -15.36
C GLN A 88 19.21 9.57 -15.07
N GLY A 89 19.14 8.24 -14.89
CA GLY A 89 17.91 7.56 -14.53
C GLY A 89 17.34 8.08 -13.20
N LEU A 90 18.18 8.27 -12.18
CA LEU A 90 17.77 8.82 -10.89
C LEU A 90 17.23 10.26 -11.01
N GLN A 91 17.87 11.11 -11.85
CA GLN A 91 17.36 12.46 -12.14
C GLN A 91 16.01 12.41 -12.85
N SER A 92 15.81 11.47 -13.77
CA SER A 92 14.53 11.28 -14.45
C SER A 92 13.43 10.84 -13.48
N ILE A 93 13.72 9.96 -12.50
CA ILE A 93 12.81 9.60 -11.40
C ILE A 93 12.40 10.84 -10.60
N GLN A 94 13.37 11.66 -10.18
CA GLN A 94 13.10 12.89 -9.41
C GLN A 94 12.21 13.88 -10.18
N SER A 95 12.31 13.87 -11.51
CA SER A 95 11.51 14.72 -12.41
C SER A 95 10.18 14.07 -12.82
N GLY A 96 9.82 12.90 -12.28
CA GLY A 96 8.60 12.17 -12.62
C GLY A 96 8.62 11.49 -14.02
N ARG A 97 9.75 11.51 -14.72
CA ARG A 97 9.90 10.96 -16.07
C ARG A 97 10.32 9.49 -16.05
N ILE A 98 9.39 8.64 -15.57
CA ILE A 98 9.70 7.23 -15.27
C ILE A 98 10.13 6.44 -16.51
N SER A 99 9.52 6.68 -17.68
CA SER A 99 9.91 6.01 -18.93
C SER A 99 11.34 6.31 -19.35
N GLU A 100 11.80 7.55 -19.18
CA GLU A 100 13.19 7.94 -19.44
C GLU A 100 14.16 7.28 -18.45
N ALA A 101 13.76 7.19 -17.18
CA ALA A 101 14.55 6.51 -16.17
C ALA A 101 14.75 5.02 -16.51
N ILE A 102 13.68 4.33 -16.93
CA ILE A 102 13.74 2.92 -17.37
C ILE A 102 14.72 2.78 -18.55
N ALA A 103 14.66 3.70 -19.53
CA ALA A 103 15.57 3.69 -20.67
C ALA A 103 17.03 3.90 -20.22
N ALA A 104 17.28 4.85 -19.34
CA ALA A 104 18.61 5.13 -18.80
C ALA A 104 19.19 3.94 -18.03
N PHE A 105 18.40 3.32 -17.12
CA PHE A 105 18.87 2.13 -16.40
C PHE A 105 19.16 0.95 -17.34
N ARG A 106 18.38 0.77 -18.41
CA ARG A 106 18.66 -0.25 -19.43
C ARG A 106 19.97 0.04 -20.18
N GLN A 107 20.29 1.30 -20.44
CA GLN A 107 21.59 1.66 -21.04
C GLN A 107 22.74 1.38 -20.06
N ALA A 108 22.59 1.70 -18.79
CA ALA A 108 23.57 1.34 -17.76
C ALA A 108 23.84 -0.18 -17.73
N ILE A 109 22.79 -1.00 -17.76
CA ILE A 109 22.90 -2.48 -17.78
C ILE A 109 23.55 -2.99 -19.07
N LYS A 110 23.31 -2.32 -20.21
CA LYS A 110 23.97 -2.68 -21.48
C LYS A 110 25.46 -2.45 -21.41
N LEU A 111 25.92 -1.40 -20.72
CA LEU A 111 27.33 -1.09 -20.54
C LEU A 111 27.99 -1.95 -19.46
N ASP A 112 27.29 -2.19 -18.35
CA ASP A 112 27.74 -3.07 -17.28
C ASP A 112 26.58 -4.00 -16.84
N PRO A 113 26.53 -5.23 -17.38
CA PRO A 113 25.50 -6.20 -17.04
C PRO A 113 25.51 -6.65 -15.58
N ASN A 114 26.60 -6.43 -14.85
CA ASN A 114 26.76 -6.84 -13.45
C ASN A 114 26.59 -5.65 -12.48
N LEU A 115 26.14 -4.49 -12.95
CA LEU A 115 25.88 -3.35 -12.08
C LEU A 115 24.58 -3.54 -11.29
N ALA A 116 24.71 -4.07 -10.08
CA ALA A 116 23.56 -4.37 -9.20
C ALA A 116 22.64 -3.15 -8.99
N ALA A 117 23.23 -1.95 -8.84
CA ALA A 117 22.48 -0.70 -8.66
C ALA A 117 21.59 -0.37 -9.88
N ALA A 118 22.04 -0.64 -11.11
CA ALA A 118 21.24 -0.40 -12.31
C ALA A 118 20.03 -1.35 -12.38
N HIS A 119 20.22 -2.62 -12.10
CA HIS A 119 19.14 -3.61 -12.03
C HIS A 119 18.15 -3.27 -10.93
N TYR A 120 18.62 -2.90 -9.74
CA TYR A 120 17.76 -2.52 -8.61
C TYR A 120 16.89 -1.31 -8.93
N ASN A 121 17.49 -0.23 -9.47
CA ASN A 121 16.75 0.97 -9.83
C ASN A 121 15.79 0.74 -11.00
N LEU A 122 16.16 -0.10 -11.97
CA LEU A 122 15.23 -0.55 -13.01
C LEU A 122 14.03 -1.27 -12.40
N GLY A 123 14.25 -2.16 -11.44
CA GLY A 123 13.18 -2.85 -10.74
C GLY A 123 12.22 -1.90 -10.03
N LEU A 124 12.73 -0.88 -9.33
CA LEU A 124 11.91 0.15 -8.70
C LEU A 124 11.06 0.93 -9.71
N ALA A 125 11.67 1.37 -10.83
CA ALA A 125 10.98 2.11 -11.87
C ALA A 125 9.90 1.27 -12.57
N LEU A 126 10.17 0.00 -12.86
CA LEU A 126 9.21 -0.94 -13.45
C LEU A 126 8.03 -1.21 -12.52
N ARG A 127 8.29 -1.40 -11.23
CA ARG A 127 7.24 -1.58 -10.21
C ARG A 127 6.33 -0.35 -10.12
N GLN A 128 6.90 0.85 -10.20
CA GLN A 128 6.13 2.11 -10.15
C GLN A 128 5.15 2.25 -11.33
N VAL A 129 5.45 1.67 -12.50
CA VAL A 129 4.53 1.64 -13.65
C VAL A 129 3.70 0.35 -13.72
N GLY A 130 3.65 -0.43 -12.65
CA GLY A 130 2.82 -1.63 -12.54
C GLY A 130 3.35 -2.86 -13.29
N GLN A 131 4.58 -2.82 -13.83
CA GLN A 131 5.21 -3.94 -14.52
C GLN A 131 5.85 -4.90 -13.51
N LEU A 132 5.01 -5.65 -12.77
CA LEU A 132 5.44 -6.43 -11.60
C LEU A 132 6.41 -7.55 -11.95
N GLN A 133 6.16 -8.35 -13.02
CA GLN A 133 7.06 -9.43 -13.40
C GLN A 133 8.42 -8.90 -13.89
N PRO A 134 8.49 -7.94 -14.81
CA PRO A 134 9.77 -7.31 -15.17
C PRO A 134 10.51 -6.68 -13.99
N ALA A 135 9.78 -6.13 -13.00
CA ALA A 135 10.41 -5.60 -11.78
C ALA A 135 11.04 -6.71 -10.93
N ALA A 136 10.33 -7.82 -10.73
CA ALA A 136 10.85 -8.99 -10.01
C ALA A 136 12.12 -9.54 -10.71
N ASP A 137 12.11 -9.65 -12.03
CA ASP A 137 13.27 -10.11 -12.82
C ASP A 137 14.48 -9.16 -12.64
N ALA A 138 14.23 -7.85 -12.64
CA ALA A 138 15.26 -6.85 -12.41
C ALA A 138 15.84 -6.93 -10.98
N PHE A 139 14.98 -7.04 -9.95
CA PHE A 139 15.45 -7.25 -8.57
C PHE A 139 16.21 -8.56 -8.41
N TYR A 140 15.76 -9.64 -9.06
CA TYR A 140 16.49 -10.91 -9.08
C TYR A 140 17.90 -10.75 -9.70
N ARG A 141 18.02 -10.05 -10.84
CA ARG A 141 19.33 -9.74 -11.43
C ARG A 141 20.20 -8.91 -10.48
N ALA A 142 19.63 -7.96 -9.76
CA ALA A 142 20.36 -7.20 -8.75
C ALA A 142 20.93 -8.11 -7.62
N THR A 143 20.16 -9.11 -7.17
CA THR A 143 20.62 -10.08 -6.15
C THR A 143 21.69 -11.03 -6.69
N GLN A 144 21.68 -11.33 -8.00
CA GLN A 144 22.73 -12.14 -8.64
C GLN A 144 24.03 -11.34 -8.81
N ALA A 145 23.92 -10.05 -9.14
CA ALA A 145 25.06 -9.16 -9.30
C ALA A 145 25.73 -8.81 -7.95
N ASP A 146 24.91 -8.67 -6.89
CA ASP A 146 25.39 -8.50 -5.51
C ASP A 146 24.58 -9.36 -4.52
N GLY A 147 25.14 -10.51 -4.17
CA GLY A 147 24.54 -11.46 -3.20
C GLY A 147 24.42 -10.95 -1.76
N LYS A 148 24.92 -9.74 -1.47
CA LYS A 148 24.81 -9.07 -0.16
C LYS A 148 23.86 -7.87 -0.19
N PHE A 149 23.20 -7.61 -1.30
CA PHE A 149 22.30 -6.46 -1.44
C PHE A 149 20.93 -6.73 -0.77
N ALA A 150 20.85 -6.57 0.54
CA ALA A 150 19.66 -6.86 1.35
C ALA A 150 18.39 -6.17 0.82
N LEU A 151 18.47 -4.90 0.37
CA LEU A 151 17.34 -4.17 -0.19
C LEU A 151 16.82 -4.80 -1.50
N ALA A 152 17.71 -5.34 -2.34
CA ALA A 152 17.29 -6.02 -3.57
C ALA A 152 16.50 -7.30 -3.26
N PHE A 153 16.96 -8.09 -2.29
CA PHE A 153 16.22 -9.26 -1.78
C PHE A 153 14.87 -8.87 -1.19
N ALA A 154 14.80 -7.79 -0.41
CA ALA A 154 13.54 -7.32 0.19
C ALA A 154 12.54 -6.85 -0.87
N ASN A 155 12.98 -6.11 -1.90
CA ASN A 155 12.12 -5.65 -2.98
C ASN A 155 11.70 -6.77 -3.94
N LEU A 156 12.57 -7.77 -4.17
CA LEU A 156 12.20 -9.00 -4.87
C LEU A 156 11.06 -9.72 -4.12
N GLY A 157 11.23 -9.91 -2.81
CA GLY A 157 10.19 -10.49 -1.97
C GLY A 157 8.88 -9.70 -1.98
N ALA A 158 8.95 -8.37 -2.00
CA ALA A 158 7.78 -7.50 -2.13
C ALA A 158 7.07 -7.67 -3.49
N ALA A 159 7.81 -7.71 -4.60
CA ALA A 159 7.26 -7.92 -5.93
C ALA A 159 6.59 -9.31 -6.05
N LEU A 160 7.20 -10.34 -5.48
CA LEU A 160 6.63 -11.69 -5.45
C LEU A 160 5.38 -11.78 -4.56
N LEU A 161 5.33 -11.03 -3.46
CA LEU A 161 4.13 -10.89 -2.62
C LEU A 161 2.98 -10.25 -3.39
N GLU A 162 3.23 -9.17 -4.13
CA GLU A 162 2.25 -8.53 -5.01
C GLU A 162 1.75 -9.49 -6.11
N GLY A 163 2.67 -10.33 -6.65
CA GLY A 163 2.35 -11.43 -7.57
C GLY A 163 1.71 -12.65 -6.91
N LYS A 164 1.41 -12.60 -5.59
CA LYS A 164 0.82 -13.70 -4.80
C LYS A 164 1.68 -14.96 -4.71
N ASN A 165 2.97 -14.88 -4.99
CA ASN A 165 3.90 -15.98 -4.80
C ASN A 165 4.47 -15.94 -3.37
N LEU A 166 3.64 -16.29 -2.40
CA LEU A 166 3.97 -16.21 -0.96
C LEU A 166 5.17 -17.07 -0.53
N PRO A 167 5.37 -18.29 -1.06
CA PRO A 167 6.52 -19.12 -0.67
C PRO A 167 7.85 -18.45 -1.03
N GLN A 168 8.02 -18.03 -2.30
CA GLN A 168 9.24 -17.37 -2.73
C GLN A 168 9.41 -15.99 -2.09
N ALA A 169 8.32 -15.22 -1.91
CA ALA A 169 8.37 -13.96 -1.18
C ALA A 169 8.96 -14.15 0.22
N THR A 170 8.51 -15.20 0.94
CA THR A 170 9.03 -15.54 2.28
C THR A 170 10.52 -15.83 2.24
N GLU A 171 10.98 -16.66 1.31
CA GLU A 171 12.38 -17.03 1.17
C GLU A 171 13.30 -15.82 0.97
N TYR A 172 12.96 -14.97 -0.01
CA TYR A 172 13.77 -13.78 -0.31
C TYR A 172 13.73 -12.73 0.81
N LEU A 173 12.60 -12.54 1.48
CA LEU A 173 12.49 -11.66 2.64
C LEU A 173 13.31 -12.18 3.83
N GLN A 174 13.31 -13.49 4.08
CA GLN A 174 14.17 -14.08 5.10
C GLN A 174 15.66 -13.92 4.74
N ARG A 175 16.02 -14.07 3.45
CA ARG A 175 17.39 -13.81 3.00
C ARG A 175 17.79 -12.36 3.21
N ALA A 176 16.90 -11.40 2.94
CA ALA A 176 17.12 -9.99 3.23
C ALA A 176 17.42 -9.77 4.72
N LEU A 177 16.66 -10.41 5.61
CA LEU A 177 16.84 -10.30 7.07
C LEU A 177 18.07 -11.04 7.60
N GLN A 178 18.57 -12.06 6.92
CA GLN A 178 19.88 -12.67 7.23
C GLN A 178 21.04 -11.70 6.93
N LEU A 179 20.89 -10.90 5.87
CA LEU A 179 21.87 -9.90 5.46
C LEU A 179 21.79 -8.62 6.30
N ASP A 180 20.57 -8.13 6.53
CA ASP A 180 20.30 -6.99 7.41
C ASP A 180 19.10 -7.30 8.34
N PRO A 181 19.38 -7.75 9.59
CA PRO A 181 18.32 -8.06 10.57
C PRO A 181 17.48 -6.84 11.00
N LYS A 182 17.94 -5.62 10.71
CA LYS A 182 17.24 -4.37 11.04
C LYS A 182 16.50 -3.74 9.86
N LEU A 183 16.42 -4.42 8.73
CA LEU A 183 15.73 -3.92 7.55
C LEU A 183 14.21 -3.91 7.78
N GLY A 184 13.67 -2.76 8.21
CA GLY A 184 12.25 -2.58 8.53
C GLY A 184 11.33 -2.93 7.37
N LEU A 185 11.74 -2.62 6.13
CA LEU A 185 11.01 -2.98 4.90
C LEU A 185 10.81 -4.50 4.78
N ALA A 186 11.84 -5.30 5.05
CA ALA A 186 11.74 -6.76 4.97
C ALA A 186 10.83 -7.33 6.06
N HIS A 187 10.91 -6.80 7.28
CA HIS A 187 9.98 -7.16 8.35
C HIS A 187 8.54 -6.79 8.00
N TYR A 188 8.30 -5.61 7.43
CA TYR A 188 6.97 -5.18 6.99
C TYR A 188 6.38 -6.12 5.95
N ASN A 189 7.12 -6.39 4.87
CA ASN A 189 6.65 -7.28 3.81
C ASN A 189 6.46 -8.73 4.30
N LEU A 190 7.31 -9.22 5.21
CA LEU A 190 7.12 -10.53 5.84
C LEU A 190 5.84 -10.55 6.71
N GLY A 191 5.54 -9.45 7.39
CA GLY A 191 4.27 -9.27 8.08
C GLY A 191 3.06 -9.37 7.15
N LEU A 192 3.13 -8.75 5.97
CA LEU A 192 2.08 -8.84 4.94
C LEU A 192 1.93 -10.26 4.40
N VAL A 193 3.04 -10.98 4.18
CA VAL A 193 3.00 -12.40 3.78
C VAL A 193 2.25 -13.23 4.81
N TYR A 194 2.61 -13.12 6.09
CA TYR A 194 1.94 -13.86 7.16
C TYR A 194 0.48 -13.44 7.36
N GLN A 195 0.17 -12.15 7.15
CA GLN A 195 -1.21 -11.65 7.16
C GLN A 195 -2.06 -12.31 6.05
N GLN A 196 -1.53 -12.45 4.82
CA GLN A 196 -2.23 -13.15 3.74
C GLN A 196 -2.39 -14.65 4.01
N GLN A 197 -1.45 -15.25 4.75
CA GLN A 197 -1.53 -16.65 5.21
C GLN A 197 -2.45 -16.80 6.43
N GLN A 198 -3.03 -15.71 6.96
CA GLN A 198 -3.81 -15.66 8.20
C GLN A 198 -3.04 -16.11 9.45
N ASP A 199 -1.72 -16.10 9.39
CA ASP A 199 -0.85 -16.33 10.53
C ASP A 199 -0.68 -15.02 11.31
N TRP A 200 -1.69 -14.71 12.09
CA TRP A 200 -1.77 -13.43 12.82
C TRP A 200 -0.64 -13.24 13.82
N GLU A 201 -0.14 -14.32 14.40
CA GLU A 201 0.93 -14.22 15.41
C GLU A 201 2.26 -13.85 14.78
N ARG A 202 2.66 -14.53 13.69
CA ARG A 202 3.88 -14.18 12.95
C ARG A 202 3.76 -12.80 12.28
N ALA A 203 2.57 -12.45 11.76
CA ALA A 203 2.30 -11.12 11.22
C ALA A 203 2.50 -10.02 12.26
N ILE A 204 1.90 -10.17 13.45
CA ILE A 204 2.04 -9.23 14.58
C ILE A 204 3.50 -9.07 14.99
N ALA A 205 4.25 -10.17 15.10
CA ALA A 205 5.68 -10.12 15.47
C ALA A 205 6.49 -9.36 14.42
N SER A 206 6.22 -9.60 13.14
CA SER A 206 6.90 -8.95 12.01
C SER A 206 6.57 -7.45 11.94
N PHE A 207 5.29 -7.05 12.07
CA PHE A 207 4.92 -5.63 12.09
C PHE A 207 5.49 -4.87 13.29
N LYS A 208 5.60 -5.50 14.46
CA LYS A 208 6.26 -4.88 15.61
C LYS A 208 7.74 -4.58 15.32
N LYS A 209 8.47 -5.53 14.71
CA LYS A 209 9.86 -5.30 14.29
C LYS A 209 9.95 -4.23 13.20
N ALA A 210 9.03 -4.23 12.24
CA ALA A 210 8.97 -3.16 11.24
C ALA A 210 8.80 -1.78 11.88
N MET A 211 7.93 -1.64 12.90
CA MET A 211 7.74 -0.38 13.64
C MET A 211 8.97 0.02 14.47
N GLU A 212 9.74 -0.95 14.94
CA GLU A 212 10.99 -0.70 15.68
C GLU A 212 12.06 -0.09 14.78
N PHE A 213 12.21 -0.64 13.56
CA PHE A 213 13.27 -0.26 12.63
C PHE A 213 12.86 0.81 11.62
N SER A 214 11.55 1.00 11.38
CA SER A 214 10.97 2.04 10.50
C SER A 214 10.02 2.93 11.29
N LYS A 215 10.55 3.79 12.16
CA LYS A 215 9.77 4.58 13.12
C LYS A 215 8.82 5.59 12.49
N ASN A 216 9.11 6.05 11.28
CA ASN A 216 8.33 7.07 10.56
C ASN A 216 7.34 6.48 9.55
N ALA A 217 7.22 5.15 9.45
CA ALA A 217 6.28 4.47 8.59
C ALA A 217 4.98 4.17 9.37
N PRO A 218 3.82 4.69 8.96
CA PRO A 218 2.54 4.44 9.65
C PRO A 218 1.94 3.07 9.28
N GLU A 219 2.31 2.49 8.14
CA GLU A 219 1.73 1.28 7.57
C GLU A 219 1.90 0.06 8.50
N PRO A 220 3.07 -0.21 9.12
CA PRO A 220 3.21 -1.34 10.02
C PRO A 220 2.29 -1.26 11.24
N ALA A 221 2.05 -0.05 11.76
CA ALA A 221 1.13 0.15 12.88
C ALA A 221 -0.33 -0.05 12.45
N TYR A 222 -0.70 0.37 11.24
CA TYR A 222 -2.01 0.12 10.66
C TYR A 222 -2.28 -1.38 10.50
N HIS A 223 -1.38 -2.13 9.86
CA HIS A 223 -1.53 -3.58 9.66
C HIS A 223 -1.50 -4.36 10.98
N LEU A 224 -0.70 -3.91 11.95
CA LEU A 224 -0.73 -4.44 13.32
C LEU A 224 -2.14 -4.29 13.94
N GLY A 225 -2.78 -3.13 13.75
CA GLY A 225 -4.16 -2.89 14.17
C GLY A 225 -5.15 -3.84 13.53
N LEU A 226 -5.04 -4.06 12.21
CA LEU A 226 -5.87 -5.02 11.49
C LEU A 226 -5.70 -6.45 12.01
N CYS A 227 -4.46 -6.89 12.26
CA CYS A 227 -4.20 -8.22 12.84
C CYS A 227 -4.84 -8.38 14.22
N TYR A 228 -4.81 -7.33 15.06
CA TYR A 228 -5.47 -7.37 16.37
C TYR A 228 -7.00 -7.40 16.25
N LEU A 229 -7.60 -6.71 15.26
CA LEU A 229 -9.04 -6.81 14.97
C LEU A 229 -9.43 -8.24 14.64
N GLN A 230 -8.66 -8.93 13.78
CA GLN A 230 -8.91 -10.34 13.43
C GLN A 230 -8.86 -11.28 14.63
N GLN A 231 -8.05 -10.94 15.64
CA GLN A 231 -7.99 -11.68 16.90
C GLN A 231 -9.05 -11.21 17.94
N GLY A 232 -9.94 -10.28 17.61
CA GLY A 232 -10.92 -9.70 18.55
C GLY A 232 -10.28 -8.82 19.65
N LYS A 233 -9.00 -8.46 19.53
CA LYS A 233 -8.26 -7.68 20.51
C LYS A 233 -8.45 -6.17 20.27
N ILE A 234 -9.69 -5.69 20.44
CA ILE A 234 -10.13 -4.35 20.03
C ILE A 234 -9.27 -3.22 20.64
N ASP A 235 -8.94 -3.27 21.92
CA ASP A 235 -8.18 -2.20 22.55
C ASP A 235 -6.73 -2.14 22.01
N LYS A 236 -6.10 -3.31 21.76
CA LYS A 236 -4.79 -3.35 21.11
C LYS A 236 -4.83 -2.83 19.67
N ALA A 237 -5.93 -3.09 18.96
CA ALA A 237 -6.14 -2.55 17.62
C ALA A 237 -6.23 -1.01 17.65
N LYS A 238 -7.05 -0.45 18.56
CA LYS A 238 -7.15 1.02 18.74
C LYS A 238 -5.80 1.65 19.07
N ASP A 239 -4.99 1.03 19.91
CA ASP A 239 -3.67 1.55 20.25
C ASP A 239 -2.71 1.51 19.06
N ALA A 240 -2.74 0.45 18.26
CA ALA A 240 -1.97 0.38 17.03
C ALA A 240 -2.41 1.44 16.00
N PHE A 241 -3.72 1.64 15.82
CA PHE A 241 -4.27 2.70 14.95
C PHE A 241 -3.90 4.10 15.43
N ARG A 242 -3.93 4.37 16.74
CA ARG A 242 -3.47 5.65 17.29
C ARG A 242 -1.98 5.90 17.00
N ARG A 243 -1.14 4.86 17.03
CA ARG A 243 0.29 4.98 16.65
C ARG A 243 0.43 5.31 15.17
N ALA A 244 -0.34 4.70 14.29
CA ALA A 244 -0.37 5.05 12.86
C ALA A 244 -0.76 6.53 12.66
N LEU A 245 -1.82 7.01 13.34
CA LEU A 245 -2.26 8.41 13.27
C LEU A 245 -1.29 9.41 13.90
N LYS A 246 -0.46 8.98 14.87
CA LYS A 246 0.60 9.85 15.41
C LYS A 246 1.67 10.15 14.35
N ILE A 247 1.91 9.23 13.43
CA ILE A 247 2.86 9.38 12.33
C ILE A 247 2.21 10.08 11.14
N ASN A 248 1.03 9.61 10.73
CA ASN A 248 0.24 10.21 9.65
C ASN A 248 -1.18 10.53 10.16
N PRO A 249 -1.45 11.77 10.59
CA PRO A 249 -2.78 12.19 11.07
C PRO A 249 -3.89 12.09 10.02
N ASN A 250 -3.54 12.12 8.73
CA ASN A 250 -4.47 12.04 7.60
C ASN A 250 -4.53 10.63 6.99
N TYR A 251 -4.39 9.58 7.82
CA TYR A 251 -4.50 8.19 7.34
C TYR A 251 -5.98 7.78 7.29
N SER A 252 -6.58 7.92 6.14
CA SER A 252 -8.01 7.72 5.85
C SER A 252 -8.53 6.36 6.34
N GLU A 253 -7.82 5.26 6.01
CA GLU A 253 -8.21 3.89 6.37
C GLU A 253 -8.19 3.66 7.88
N VAL A 254 -7.28 4.32 8.59
CA VAL A 254 -7.22 4.23 10.05
C VAL A 254 -8.41 4.92 10.69
N HIS A 255 -8.77 6.12 10.23
CA HIS A 255 -9.97 6.82 10.70
C HIS A 255 -11.23 6.01 10.43
N TYR A 256 -11.33 5.39 9.25
CA TYR A 256 -12.43 4.51 8.89
C TYR A 256 -12.53 3.31 9.84
N ASN A 257 -11.45 2.57 10.09
CA ASN A 257 -11.47 1.41 10.99
C ASN A 257 -11.79 1.80 12.44
N LEU A 258 -11.34 2.96 12.91
CA LEU A 258 -11.75 3.49 14.21
C LEU A 258 -13.25 3.82 14.23
N GLY A 259 -13.79 4.37 13.13
CA GLY A 259 -15.21 4.62 12.95
C GLY A 259 -16.03 3.34 13.04
N GLN A 260 -15.59 2.26 12.42
CA GLN A 260 -16.24 0.95 12.49
C GLN A 260 -16.28 0.41 13.95
N ILE A 261 -15.14 0.46 14.63
CA ILE A 261 -15.08 0.04 16.04
C ILE A 261 -16.08 0.83 16.90
N LEU A 262 -16.14 2.14 16.70
CA LEU A 262 -17.06 3.02 17.44
C LEU A 262 -18.53 2.75 17.09
N PHE A 263 -18.83 2.45 15.83
CA PHE A 263 -20.15 2.06 15.39
C PHE A 263 -20.61 0.76 16.06
N GLU A 264 -19.78 -0.28 16.10
CA GLU A 264 -20.06 -1.56 16.76
C GLU A 264 -20.27 -1.39 18.27
N GLN A 265 -19.62 -0.40 18.88
CA GLN A 265 -19.82 -0.03 20.29
C GLN A 265 -21.08 0.82 20.53
N GLY A 266 -21.87 1.13 19.50
CA GLY A 266 -23.05 2.02 19.59
C GLY A 266 -22.72 3.49 19.80
N LYS A 267 -21.45 3.90 19.68
CA LYS A 267 -20.98 5.27 19.84
C LYS A 267 -21.14 6.05 18.52
N PHE A 268 -22.37 6.22 18.09
CA PHE A 268 -22.71 6.70 16.75
C PHE A 268 -22.17 8.10 16.43
N LYS A 269 -22.20 9.04 17.40
CA LYS A 269 -21.64 10.39 17.19
C LYS A 269 -20.13 10.36 16.95
N ASP A 270 -19.41 9.56 17.73
CA ASP A 270 -17.97 9.40 17.58
C ASP A 270 -17.61 8.67 16.28
N ALA A 271 -18.40 7.66 15.89
CA ALA A 271 -18.26 6.95 14.62
C ALA A 271 -18.41 7.90 13.42
N LEU A 272 -19.45 8.77 13.43
CA LEU A 272 -19.64 9.80 12.39
C LEU A 272 -18.43 10.73 12.30
N ASN A 273 -17.90 11.17 13.45
CA ASN A 273 -16.71 12.03 13.45
C ASN A 273 -15.49 11.30 12.86
N ALA A 274 -15.32 10.02 13.16
CA ALA A 274 -14.22 9.22 12.60
C ALA A 274 -14.38 9.01 11.08
N PHE A 275 -15.60 8.69 10.59
CA PHE A 275 -15.86 8.57 9.16
C PHE A 275 -15.69 9.91 8.42
N ARG A 276 -16.10 11.04 9.05
CA ARG A 276 -15.84 12.37 8.50
C ARG A 276 -14.35 12.63 8.33
N LYS A 277 -13.52 12.38 9.35
CA LYS A 277 -12.06 12.51 9.26
C LYS A 277 -11.47 11.61 8.18
N SER A 278 -12.01 10.40 8.00
CA SER A 278 -11.62 9.50 6.90
C SER A 278 -11.90 10.13 5.53
N ALA A 279 -13.09 10.71 5.35
CA ALA A 279 -13.47 11.38 4.10
C ALA A 279 -12.69 12.71 3.87
N GLU A 280 -12.39 13.47 4.95
CA GLU A 280 -11.54 14.67 4.88
C GLU A 280 -10.10 14.31 4.46
N ALA A 281 -9.56 13.18 4.97
CA ALA A 281 -8.24 12.69 4.61
C ALA A 281 -8.16 12.17 3.16
N ASN A 282 -9.23 11.54 2.69
CA ASN A 282 -9.36 11.05 1.31
C ASN A 282 -10.82 11.14 0.85
N SER A 283 -11.15 12.17 0.08
CA SER A 283 -12.51 12.40 -0.44
C SER A 283 -13.01 11.32 -1.40
N ASN A 284 -12.11 10.50 -1.96
CA ASN A 284 -12.45 9.40 -2.85
C ASN A 284 -12.59 8.05 -2.10
N TYR A 285 -12.48 8.04 -0.77
CA TYR A 285 -12.59 6.81 0.02
C TYR A 285 -14.08 6.47 0.28
N ALA A 286 -14.68 5.75 -0.67
CA ALA A 286 -16.12 5.43 -0.67
C ALA A 286 -16.62 4.79 0.63
N ASN A 287 -15.77 3.94 1.27
CA ASN A 287 -16.12 3.27 2.52
C ASN A 287 -16.45 4.25 3.66
N ALA A 288 -15.81 5.43 3.69
CA ALA A 288 -16.08 6.44 4.73
C ALA A 288 -17.53 6.97 4.64
N TYR A 289 -18.00 7.23 3.42
CA TYR A 289 -19.37 7.70 3.18
C TYR A 289 -20.39 6.60 3.41
N TYR A 290 -20.07 5.37 3.01
CA TYR A 290 -20.91 4.21 3.29
C TYR A 290 -21.07 3.97 4.79
N GLY A 291 -19.96 4.01 5.55
CA GLY A 291 -19.97 3.90 7.01
C GLY A 291 -20.77 5.00 7.68
N ALA A 292 -20.64 6.26 7.23
CA ALA A 292 -21.48 7.37 7.70
C ALA A 292 -22.96 7.13 7.39
N GLY A 293 -23.27 6.60 6.21
CA GLY A 293 -24.64 6.22 5.82
C GLY A 293 -25.25 5.21 6.77
N LEU A 294 -24.49 4.17 7.14
CA LEU A 294 -24.95 3.19 8.13
C LEU A 294 -25.25 3.83 9.49
N VAL A 295 -24.43 4.77 9.94
CA VAL A 295 -24.67 5.50 11.19
C VAL A 295 -25.94 6.34 11.08
N PHE A 296 -26.15 7.08 10.00
CA PHE A 296 -27.37 7.89 9.81
C PHE A 296 -28.64 7.01 9.77
N MET A 297 -28.56 5.83 9.16
CA MET A 297 -29.65 4.83 9.17
C MET A 297 -30.00 4.42 10.62
N GLN A 298 -29.00 4.13 11.46
CA GLN A 298 -29.20 3.80 12.88
C GLN A 298 -29.81 4.95 13.68
N LEU A 299 -29.40 6.18 13.37
CA LEU A 299 -29.96 7.38 14.00
C LEU A 299 -31.33 7.79 13.43
N LYS A 300 -31.86 7.07 12.44
CA LYS A 300 -33.09 7.38 11.70
C LYS A 300 -33.06 8.74 10.99
N GLN A 301 -31.86 9.22 10.67
CA GLN A 301 -31.61 10.45 9.91
C GLN A 301 -31.57 10.11 8.42
N TYR A 302 -32.73 9.68 7.88
CA TYR A 302 -32.82 9.14 6.53
C TYR A 302 -32.40 10.10 5.41
N PRO A 303 -32.73 11.41 5.45
CA PRO A 303 -32.26 12.35 4.44
C PRO A 303 -30.73 12.46 4.37
N ASP A 304 -30.06 12.46 5.54
CA ASP A 304 -28.59 12.48 5.61
C ASP A 304 -27.99 11.16 5.14
N ALA A 305 -28.62 10.02 5.50
CA ALA A 305 -28.23 8.71 4.99
C ALA A 305 -28.27 8.66 3.46
N GLN A 306 -29.39 9.14 2.85
CA GLN A 306 -29.55 9.16 1.40
C GLN A 306 -28.43 9.95 0.70
N ARG A 307 -28.12 11.14 1.20
CA ARG A 307 -27.10 11.99 0.63
C ARG A 307 -25.72 11.33 0.62
N VAL A 308 -25.29 10.77 1.76
CA VAL A 308 -23.95 10.16 1.85
C VAL A 308 -23.86 8.80 1.16
N LEU A 309 -24.95 8.00 1.17
CA LEU A 309 -25.02 6.72 0.46
C LEU A 309 -25.04 6.90 -1.06
N GLN A 310 -25.71 7.94 -1.57
CA GLN A 310 -25.65 8.27 -3.01
C GLN A 310 -24.21 8.56 -3.40
N TYR A 311 -23.50 9.39 -2.60
CA TYR A 311 -22.10 9.72 -2.88
C TYR A 311 -21.20 8.47 -2.82
N ALA A 312 -21.42 7.58 -1.83
CA ALA A 312 -20.70 6.31 -1.73
C ALA A 312 -20.93 5.42 -2.96
N LYS A 313 -22.20 5.31 -3.42
CA LYS A 313 -22.58 4.55 -4.63
C LYS A 313 -21.84 5.07 -5.86
N ASP A 314 -21.83 6.39 -6.04
CA ASP A 314 -21.20 7.03 -7.21
C ASP A 314 -19.67 6.78 -7.20
N LEU A 315 -19.03 6.91 -6.04
CA LEU A 315 -17.61 6.60 -5.89
C LEU A 315 -17.31 5.13 -6.15
N TYR A 316 -18.08 4.18 -5.60
CA TYR A 316 -17.90 2.76 -5.86
C TYR A 316 -18.08 2.43 -7.35
N THR A 317 -19.06 3.06 -8.01
CA THR A 317 -19.28 2.89 -9.45
C THR A 317 -18.08 3.40 -10.25
N ALA A 318 -17.58 4.59 -9.94
CA ALA A 318 -16.41 5.18 -10.59
C ALA A 318 -15.14 4.34 -10.39
N GLN A 319 -15.04 3.64 -9.25
CA GLN A 319 -13.93 2.74 -8.93
C GLN A 319 -14.11 1.33 -9.52
N GLY A 320 -15.21 1.05 -10.22
CA GLY A 320 -15.53 -0.27 -10.79
C GLY A 320 -15.97 -1.30 -9.74
N ASN A 321 -16.25 -0.87 -8.50
CA ASN A 321 -16.68 -1.75 -7.43
C ASN A 321 -18.21 -1.90 -7.39
N LEU A 322 -18.73 -2.62 -8.40
CA LEU A 322 -20.16 -2.73 -8.66
C LEU A 322 -20.96 -3.47 -7.55
N GLU A 323 -20.30 -4.33 -6.81
CA GLU A 323 -20.92 -5.02 -5.67
C GLU A 323 -21.26 -4.04 -4.56
N TRP A 324 -20.28 -3.21 -4.15
CA TRP A 324 -20.49 -2.21 -3.11
C TRP A 324 -21.38 -1.04 -3.57
N ALA A 325 -21.35 -0.71 -4.85
CA ALA A 325 -22.32 0.23 -5.43
C ALA A 325 -23.76 -0.28 -5.26
N ARG A 326 -24.01 -1.58 -5.52
CA ARG A 326 -25.31 -2.23 -5.29
C ARG A 326 -25.70 -2.24 -3.82
N ASN A 327 -24.76 -2.53 -2.91
CA ASN A 327 -25.03 -2.50 -1.48
C ASN A 327 -25.44 -1.09 -1.00
N ALA A 328 -24.76 -0.05 -1.50
CA ALA A 328 -25.13 1.34 -1.23
C ALA A 328 -26.52 1.69 -1.78
N GLU A 329 -26.85 1.22 -2.98
CA GLU A 329 -28.17 1.41 -3.58
C GLU A 329 -29.31 0.73 -2.80
N GLN A 330 -29.07 -0.47 -2.30
CA GLN A 330 -30.07 -1.16 -1.45
C GLN A 330 -30.36 -0.37 -0.16
N LEU A 331 -29.34 0.19 0.48
CA LEU A 331 -29.52 1.05 1.65
C LEU A 331 -30.23 2.36 1.30
N LEU A 332 -29.96 2.94 0.12
CA LEU A 332 -30.69 4.10 -0.40
C LEU A 332 -32.19 3.81 -0.53
N GLN A 333 -32.55 2.71 -1.17
CA GLN A 333 -33.96 2.29 -1.32
C GLN A 333 -34.61 2.05 0.04
N GLN A 334 -33.90 1.38 0.96
CA GLN A 334 -34.40 1.16 2.31
C GLN A 334 -34.64 2.48 3.05
N SER A 335 -33.73 3.45 2.95
CA SER A 335 -33.86 4.76 3.59
C SER A 335 -35.04 5.56 3.02
N SER A 336 -35.32 5.45 1.72
CA SER A 336 -36.44 6.09 1.06
C SER A 336 -37.78 5.52 1.54
N ASN A 337 -37.90 4.21 1.65
CA ASN A 337 -39.11 3.53 2.13
C ASN A 337 -39.41 3.85 3.61
N LEU A 338 -38.36 4.06 4.42
CA LEU A 338 -38.50 4.41 5.82
C LEU A 338 -38.79 5.91 6.04
N ASN A 339 -38.38 6.76 5.12
CA ASN A 339 -38.63 8.20 5.17
C ASN A 339 -40.07 8.55 4.77
N PHE A 340 -40.66 7.75 3.86
CA PHE A 340 -42.04 7.88 3.39
C PHE A 340 -42.75 6.52 3.56
N PRO A 341 -43.17 6.13 4.78
CA PRO A 341 -43.91 4.89 4.94
C PRO A 341 -45.16 4.96 4.08
N SER A 342 -45.37 3.96 3.20
CA SER A 342 -46.60 3.81 2.44
C SER A 342 -47.82 3.80 3.39
N PRO A 343 -48.94 4.45 3.05
CA PRO A 343 -50.14 4.55 3.88
C PRO A 343 -50.73 3.18 4.23
#